data_04a012c7370a7b28530f6fad18cb2014
#
_entry.id   04a012c7370a7b28530f6fad18cb2014
#
_cell.length_a   1.000
_cell.length_b   1.000
_cell.length_c   1.000
_cell.angle_alpha   90.00
_cell.angle_beta   90.00
_cell.angle_gamma   90.00
#
_symmetry.space_group_name_H-M   'P 1'
#
loop_
_entity.id
_entity.type
_entity.pdbx_description
1 polymer ?
#
loop_
_entity_poly.entity_id
_entity_poly.type
_entity_poly.pdbx_seq_one_letter_code
_entity_poly.pdbx_strand_id
1 'polypeptide(L)' 'MHKHAGTLPLVGHSRWKQIEPFVGVSRETWRKLCRAGKAPRPIQLSQRCTVWRNDQIHRYLADPLGYRVPESGAGA' A
#
# COMPACT_ATOMS: atom_id res chain seq x y z
N MET A 1 -21.72 -10.75 -2.12
CA MET A 1 -21.31 -10.52 -2.24
C MET A 1 -20.63 -10.02 -2.31
N HIS A 2 -20.37 -9.66 -2.35
CA HIS A 2 -19.81 -9.25 -2.56
C HIS A 2 -19.09 -8.65 -2.48
N LYS A 3 -18.77 -8.57 -2.26
CA LYS A 3 -18.17 -8.10 -2.17
C LYS A 3 -17.44 -7.51 -2.34
N HIS A 4 -17.04 -7.27 -2.57
CA HIS A 4 -16.35 -6.69 -2.81
C HIS A 4 -15.90 -6.03 -3.18
N ALA A 5 -16.18 -6.51 -2.59
CA ALA A 5 -15.25 -5.73 -2.85
C ALA A 5 -14.86 -4.91 -3.92
N GLY A 6 -15.11 -4.62 -4.47
CA GLY A 6 -14.90 -3.90 -5.62
C GLY A 6 -13.64 -3.06 -5.67
N THR A 7 -13.64 -1.92 -5.09
CA THR A 7 -12.52 -1.00 -5.24
C THR A 7 -12.03 -0.50 -3.90
N LEU A 8 -10.72 -0.23 -3.88
CA LEU A 8 -10.12 0.41 -2.73
C LEU A 8 -10.45 1.91 -2.79
N PRO A 9 -10.93 2.50 -1.71
CA PRO A 9 -11.20 3.94 -1.71
C PRO A 9 -9.96 4.75 -2.03
N LEU A 10 -10.15 5.94 -2.58
CA LEU A 10 -9.04 6.83 -2.88
C LEU A 10 -8.55 7.58 -1.66
N VAL A 11 -9.41 7.83 -0.71
CA VAL A 11 -9.04 8.57 0.50
C VAL A 11 -8.94 7.63 1.68
N GLY A 12 -8.19 8.07 2.69
CA GLY A 12 -8.07 7.30 3.91
C GLY A 12 -6.92 6.32 3.87
N HIS A 13 -6.99 5.36 4.76
CA HIS A 13 -5.94 4.37 4.95
C HIS A 13 -6.52 2.98 4.95
N SER A 14 -5.69 1.99 4.61
CA SER A 14 -6.10 0.60 4.60
C SER A 14 -5.03 -0.26 5.25
N ARG A 15 -5.47 -1.35 5.86
CA ARG A 15 -4.57 -2.34 6.42
C ARG A 15 -4.24 -3.38 5.36
N TRP A 16 -3.28 -4.23 5.69
CA TRP A 16 -2.82 -5.24 4.74
C TRP A 16 -3.96 -6.09 4.20
N LYS A 17 -4.85 -6.54 5.05
CA LYS A 17 -5.94 -7.40 4.58
C LYS A 17 -6.80 -6.73 3.54
N GLN A 18 -6.90 -5.41 3.61
CA GLN A 18 -7.73 -4.67 2.66
C GLN A 18 -7.02 -4.47 1.33
N ILE A 19 -5.70 -4.35 1.34
CA ILE A 19 -4.95 -4.11 0.10
C ILE A 19 -4.47 -5.40 -0.54
N GLU A 20 -4.40 -6.48 0.20
CA GLU A 20 -3.86 -7.74 -0.30
C GLU A 20 -4.52 -8.20 -1.59
N PRO A 21 -5.86 -8.17 -1.70
CA PRO A 21 -6.49 -8.65 -2.94
C PRO A 21 -6.13 -7.82 -4.16
N PHE A 22 -5.69 -6.59 -3.96
CA PHE A 22 -5.40 -5.70 -5.07
C PHE A 22 -3.95 -5.77 -5.52
N VAL A 23 -3.02 -6.04 -4.59
CA VAL A 23 -1.60 -5.98 -4.93
C VAL A 23 -1.08 -7.29 -5.51
N GLY A 24 -1.72 -8.41 -5.22
CA GLY A 24 -1.40 -9.66 -5.88
C GLY A 24 -0.08 -10.31 -5.48
N VAL A 25 0.51 -9.89 -4.37
CA VAL A 25 1.76 -10.48 -3.89
C VAL A 25 1.56 -10.93 -2.45
N SER A 26 2.47 -11.78 -1.99
CA SER A 26 2.42 -12.24 -0.61
C SER A 26 2.81 -11.10 0.33
N ARG A 27 2.44 -11.27 1.60
CA ARG A 27 2.77 -10.28 2.60
C ARG A 27 4.28 -10.07 2.70
N GLU A 28 5.03 -11.16 2.63
CA GLU A 28 6.47 -11.06 2.74
C GLU A 28 7.06 -10.31 1.56
N THR A 29 6.59 -10.61 0.36
CA THR A 29 7.04 -9.89 -0.83
C THR A 29 6.68 -8.42 -0.72
N TRP A 30 5.48 -8.12 -0.23
CA TRP A 30 5.05 -6.74 -0.05
C TRP A 30 5.98 -6.00 0.90
N ARG A 31 6.34 -6.65 2.01
CA ARG A 31 7.25 -6.02 2.98
C ARG A 31 8.60 -5.71 2.33
N LYS A 32 9.10 -6.63 1.52
CA LYS A 32 10.36 -6.39 0.83
C LYS A 32 10.28 -5.23 -0.14
N LEU A 33 9.16 -5.14 -0.86
CA LEU A 33 8.95 -4.03 -1.78
C LEU A 33 8.89 -2.71 -1.04
N CYS A 34 8.18 -2.67 0.09
CA CYS A 34 8.09 -1.45 0.89
C CYS A 34 9.47 -1.03 1.38
N ARG A 35 10.25 -1.99 1.83
CA ARG A 35 11.58 -1.69 2.34
C ARG A 35 12.51 -1.19 1.25
N ALA A 36 12.34 -1.69 0.04
CA ALA A 36 13.17 -1.29 -1.09
C ALA A 36 12.74 0.02 -1.73
N GLY A 37 11.63 0.60 -1.26
CA GLY A 37 11.12 1.82 -1.85
C GLY A 37 10.34 1.58 -3.13
N LYS A 38 10.00 0.34 -3.43
CA LYS A 38 9.25 -0.02 -4.64
C LYS A 38 7.77 -0.17 -4.38
N ALA A 39 7.34 0.07 -3.16
CA ALA A 39 5.93 0.07 -2.78
C ALA A 39 5.74 1.17 -1.75
N PRO A 40 4.49 1.62 -1.54
CA PRO A 40 4.22 2.70 -0.59
C PRO A 40 4.71 2.33 0.81
N ARG A 41 5.21 3.33 1.52
CA ARG A 41 5.70 3.12 2.86
C ARG A 41 4.54 2.96 3.83
N PRO A 42 4.64 2.03 4.77
CA PRO A 42 3.60 1.89 5.78
C PRO A 42 3.63 3.03 6.78
N ILE A 43 2.48 3.30 7.35
CA ILE A 43 2.33 4.26 8.44
C ILE A 43 1.92 3.48 9.67
N GLN A 44 2.70 3.59 10.73
CA GLN A 44 2.39 2.88 11.96
C GLN A 44 1.64 3.81 12.89
N LEU A 45 0.35 3.56 13.04
CA LEU A 45 -0.50 4.37 13.90
C LEU A 45 -0.36 3.98 15.35
N SER A 46 -0.04 2.71 15.61
CA SER A 46 0.20 2.21 16.95
C SER A 46 1.04 0.94 16.81
N GLN A 47 1.36 0.31 17.94
CA GLN A 47 2.19 -0.88 17.91
C GLN A 47 1.61 -1.98 17.05
N ARG A 48 0.29 -2.06 16.96
CA ARG A 48 -0.37 -3.14 16.21
C ARG A 48 -1.19 -2.64 15.04
N CYS A 49 -1.04 -1.37 14.70
CA CYS A 49 -1.86 -0.81 13.63
C CYS A 49 -0.97 -0.20 12.57
N THR A 50 -0.72 -0.96 11.53
CA THR A 50 0.05 -0.50 10.38
C THR A 50 -0.91 -0.34 9.21
N VAL A 51 -0.85 0.80 8.56
CA VAL A 51 -1.75 1.10 7.45
C VAL A 51 -0.95 1.72 6.31
N TRP A 52 -1.59 1.82 5.15
CA TRP A 52 -1.03 2.47 3.97
C TRP A 52 -2.04 3.48 3.47
N ARG A 53 -1.55 4.59 2.95
CA ARG A 53 -2.42 5.57 2.34
C ARG A 53 -3.04 5.00 1.08
N ASN A 54 -4.35 5.11 0.97
CA ASN A 54 -5.04 4.56 -0.18
C ASN A 54 -4.61 5.20 -1.48
N ASP A 55 -4.36 6.52 -1.48
CA ASP A 55 -3.95 7.19 -2.70
C ASP A 55 -2.58 6.66 -3.18
N GLN A 56 -1.69 6.33 -2.27
CA GLN A 56 -0.41 5.78 -2.64
C GLN A 56 -0.54 4.35 -3.17
N ILE A 57 -1.45 3.58 -2.59
CA ILE A 57 -1.70 2.23 -3.10
C ILE A 57 -2.23 2.31 -4.53
N HIS A 58 -3.10 3.27 -4.81
CA HIS A 58 -3.61 3.44 -6.18
C HIS A 58 -2.49 3.79 -7.15
N ARG A 59 -1.55 4.62 -6.73
CA ARG A 59 -0.40 4.94 -7.57
C ARG A 59 0.45 3.71 -7.85
N TYR A 60 0.65 2.89 -6.84
CA TYR A 60 1.38 1.65 -7.01
C TYR A 60 0.66 0.73 -7.99
N LEU A 61 -0.66 0.60 -7.84
CA LEU A 61 -1.43 -0.31 -8.69
C LEU A 61 -1.44 0.15 -10.14
N ALA A 62 -1.31 1.45 -10.37
CA ALA A 62 -1.28 1.96 -11.74
C ALA A 62 -0.01 1.54 -12.47
N ASP A 63 1.09 1.37 -11.74
CA ASP A 63 2.36 0.98 -12.36
C ASP A 63 3.21 0.25 -11.32
N PRO A 64 2.89 -1.02 -11.05
CA PRO A 64 3.60 -1.74 -9.97
C PRO A 64 5.09 -1.87 -10.19
N LEU A 65 5.52 -2.02 -11.43
CA LEU A 65 6.94 -2.23 -11.69
C LEU A 65 7.72 -0.93 -11.70
N GLY A 66 7.05 0.16 -11.99
CA GLY A 66 7.73 1.45 -12.06
C GLY A 66 7.57 2.31 -10.82
N TYR A 67 6.71 1.90 -9.90
CA TYR A 67 6.45 2.73 -8.72
C TYR A 67 7.70 2.90 -7.88
N ARG A 68 7.92 4.12 -7.42
CA ARG A 68 8.99 4.43 -6.48
C ARG A 68 8.44 5.41 -5.45
N VAL A 69 8.87 5.23 -4.21
CA VAL A 69 8.48 6.14 -3.14
C VAL A 69 9.05 7.51 -3.44
N PRO A 70 8.23 8.58 -3.38
CA PRO A 70 8.74 9.92 -3.61
C PRO A 70 9.79 10.28 -2.56
N GLU A 71 10.94 10.76 -3.01
CA GLU A 71 12.02 11.10 -2.09
C GLU A 71 11.66 12.28 -1.22
N SER A 72 11.00 13.25 -1.81
CA SER A 72 10.59 14.41 -1.05
C SER A 72 9.61 13.99 0.04
N GLY A 73 8.73 13.06 -0.27
CA GLY A 73 7.82 12.54 0.72
C GLY A 73 8.54 11.76 1.80
N ALA A 74 9.60 11.07 1.42
CA ALA A 74 10.36 10.29 2.38
C ALA A 74 11.04 11.19 3.38
N GLY A 75 11.43 12.37 2.95
CA GLY A 75 12.07 13.31 3.84
C GLY A 75 11.13 13.90 4.85
N ALA A 76 9.88 13.82 4.58
CA ALA A 76 8.90 14.39 5.48
C ALA A 76 8.68 13.52 6.70
#